data_327317d92d2a547bf4fa17e3b5ad5b7e
#
_entry.id   327317d92d2a547bf4fa17e3b5ad5b7e
#
_cell.length_a   1.000
_cell.length_b   1.000
_cell.length_c   1.000
_cell.angle_alpha   90.00
_cell.angle_beta   90.00
_cell.angle_gamma   90.00
#
_symmetry.space_group_name_H-M   'P 1'
#
loop_
_entity.id
_entity.type
_entity.pdbx_description
1 polymer ?
#
loop_
_entity_poly.entity_id
_entity_poly.type
_entity_poly.pdbx_seq_one_letter_code
_entity_poly.pdbx_strand_id
1 'polypeptide(L)'
;MEMLMQMFSYPFIVRAFIVGILVSLCAALLGVSLVLKQYSMIGDGLSHVSYGALSIAIACGIAPLALSIPVVIVAAFFLLRMTENGLMKSDAAIAAMSASALAIGVSVTSLTTGMTTDVCSYMFGSILAMTSADVYLSVGLSVIVLLLFIFCYHSIFTVTFDESFARATGVKVSFYNTMIAILTAVTIVLGMQMMGAMLISSLVIFPALTSMRIWKSFKSVVISSGILAVICFCIGMIVSYQFSTPAGASVVLVLSLIHISEPTRLGMIS
;
A
#
# COMPACT_ATOMS: atom_id res chain seq x y z
N MET A 1 -20.43 -21.39 10.59
CA MET A 1 -19.30 -22.29 10.28
C MET A 1 -19.35 -22.77 8.84
N GLU A 2 -20.50 -23.20 8.34
CA GLU A 2 -20.68 -23.66 6.94
C GLU A 2 -20.31 -22.58 5.89
N MET A 3 -20.70 -21.32 6.11
CA MET A 3 -20.39 -20.21 5.21
C MET A 3 -18.87 -19.99 5.05
N LEU A 4 -18.11 -20.06 6.14
CA LEU A 4 -16.64 -19.92 6.08
C LEU A 4 -16.00 -21.11 5.36
N MET A 5 -16.47 -22.33 5.61
CA MET A 5 -16.01 -23.51 4.88
C MET A 5 -16.30 -23.38 3.37
N GLN A 6 -17.48 -22.89 3.02
CA GLN A 6 -17.87 -22.65 1.63
C GLN A 6 -17.00 -21.57 0.96
N MET A 7 -16.71 -20.48 1.67
CA MET A 7 -15.82 -19.40 1.20
C MET A 7 -14.41 -19.93 0.91
N PHE A 8 -13.80 -20.69 1.80
CA PHE A 8 -12.47 -21.26 1.62
C PHE A 8 -12.40 -22.47 0.66
N SER A 9 -13.54 -22.99 0.18
CA SER A 9 -13.56 -24.02 -0.85
C SER A 9 -13.20 -23.45 -2.24
N TYR A 10 -13.26 -22.12 -2.43
CA TYR A 10 -12.90 -21.46 -3.69
C TYR A 10 -11.40 -21.14 -3.73
N PRO A 11 -10.61 -21.75 -4.65
CA PRO A 11 -9.15 -21.53 -4.70
C PRO A 11 -8.72 -20.08 -4.90
N PHE A 12 -9.52 -19.27 -5.63
CA PHE A 12 -9.22 -17.87 -5.85
C PHE A 12 -9.34 -17.03 -4.57
N ILE A 13 -10.29 -17.36 -3.67
CA ILE A 13 -10.44 -16.69 -2.39
C ILE A 13 -9.25 -17.01 -1.48
N VAL A 14 -8.82 -18.27 -1.43
CA VAL A 14 -7.65 -18.67 -0.64
C VAL A 14 -6.39 -17.91 -1.10
N ARG A 15 -6.18 -17.81 -2.42
CA ARG A 15 -5.07 -17.02 -2.99
C ARG A 15 -5.15 -15.56 -2.58
N ALA A 16 -6.34 -14.95 -2.69
CA ALA A 16 -6.59 -13.59 -2.29
C ALA A 16 -6.29 -13.35 -0.80
N PHE A 17 -6.69 -14.27 0.08
CA PHE A 17 -6.38 -14.18 1.51
C PHE A 17 -4.88 -14.23 1.78
N ILE A 18 -4.15 -15.18 1.16
CA ILE A 18 -2.70 -15.34 1.38
C ILE A 18 -1.97 -14.06 0.96
N VAL A 19 -2.18 -13.62 -0.28
CA VAL A 19 -1.49 -12.42 -0.78
C VAL A 19 -1.96 -11.17 -0.04
N GLY A 20 -3.27 -11.08 0.23
CA GLY A 20 -3.86 -9.95 0.94
C GLY A 20 -3.32 -9.77 2.35
N ILE A 21 -3.17 -10.83 3.12
CA ILE A 21 -2.56 -10.78 4.46
C ILE A 21 -1.10 -10.33 4.36
N LEU A 22 -0.32 -10.87 3.42
CA LEU A 22 1.08 -10.49 3.26
C LEU A 22 1.23 -9.01 2.84
N VAL A 23 0.45 -8.57 1.86
CA VAL A 23 0.48 -7.18 1.38
C VAL A 23 -0.02 -6.22 2.45
N SER A 24 -1.09 -6.55 3.18
CA SER A 24 -1.60 -5.70 4.27
C SER A 24 -0.58 -5.56 5.39
N LEU A 25 0.15 -6.62 5.71
CA LEU A 25 1.22 -6.59 6.68
C LEU A 25 2.38 -5.70 6.20
N CYS A 26 2.84 -5.85 4.94
CA CYS A 26 3.87 -5.00 4.35
C CYS A 26 3.46 -3.52 4.37
N ALA A 27 2.23 -3.22 3.93
CA ALA A 27 1.70 -1.86 3.88
C ALA A 27 1.64 -1.21 5.27
N ALA A 28 1.17 -1.94 6.28
CA ALA A 28 1.07 -1.44 7.64
C ALA A 28 2.44 -1.19 8.29
N LEU A 29 3.41 -2.09 8.09
CA LEU A 29 4.76 -1.94 8.64
C LEU A 29 5.50 -0.74 8.02
N LEU A 30 5.48 -0.61 6.69
CA LEU A 30 6.05 0.53 5.98
C LEU A 30 5.30 1.82 6.29
N GLY A 31 3.97 1.74 6.42
CA GLY A 31 3.09 2.85 6.72
C GLY A 31 3.47 3.62 7.98
N VAL A 32 3.94 2.93 9.03
CA VAL A 32 4.41 3.60 10.25
C VAL A 32 5.56 4.55 9.96
N SER A 33 6.56 4.11 9.19
CA SER A 33 7.69 4.96 8.82
C SER A 33 7.29 6.10 7.89
N LEU A 34 6.39 5.84 6.94
CA LEU A 34 5.91 6.82 5.96
C LEU A 34 5.07 7.93 6.63
N VAL A 35 4.17 7.57 7.54
CA VAL A 35 3.35 8.53 8.28
C VAL A 35 4.22 9.42 9.17
N LEU A 36 5.20 8.85 9.88
CA LEU A 36 6.15 9.62 10.70
C LEU A 36 7.01 10.58 9.89
N LYS A 37 7.36 10.21 8.65
CA LYS A 37 8.10 11.05 7.71
C LYS A 37 7.23 12.03 6.92
N GLN A 38 5.92 12.14 7.21
CA GLN A 38 4.98 13.01 6.53
C GLN A 38 4.77 12.68 5.03
N TYR A 39 4.91 11.39 4.67
CA TYR A 39 4.59 10.87 3.34
C TYR A 39 3.25 10.11 3.32
N SER A 40 2.27 10.56 4.11
CA SER A 40 1.00 9.84 4.29
C SER A 40 0.26 9.58 2.96
N MET A 41 0.30 10.52 2.03
CA MET A 41 -0.39 10.43 0.73
C MET A 41 0.39 9.65 -0.34
N ILE A 42 1.57 9.09 -0.03
CA ILE A 42 2.42 8.41 -1.01
C ILE A 42 1.73 7.17 -1.60
N GLY A 43 0.90 6.50 -0.80
CA GLY A 43 0.11 5.34 -1.23
C GLY A 43 -0.83 5.68 -2.37
N ASP A 44 -1.54 6.79 -2.25
CA ASP A 44 -2.45 7.29 -3.27
C ASP A 44 -1.68 7.75 -4.53
N GLY A 45 -0.64 8.57 -4.35
CA GLY A 45 0.17 9.07 -5.46
C GLY A 45 0.80 7.96 -6.30
N LEU A 46 1.45 6.99 -5.68
CA LEU A 46 2.10 5.89 -6.40
C LEU A 46 1.08 4.91 -7.00
N SER A 47 -0.12 4.78 -6.43
CA SER A 47 -1.17 3.96 -7.04
C SER A 47 -1.66 4.56 -8.35
N HIS A 48 -1.78 5.88 -8.47
CA HIS A 48 -2.09 6.53 -9.74
C HIS A 48 -0.96 6.40 -10.77
N VAL A 49 0.30 6.44 -10.34
CA VAL A 49 1.45 6.12 -11.21
C VAL A 49 1.37 4.69 -11.71
N SER A 50 1.04 3.75 -10.84
CA SER A 50 0.85 2.36 -11.20
C SER A 50 -0.28 2.18 -12.22
N TYR A 51 -1.40 2.89 -12.06
CA TYR A 51 -2.49 2.90 -13.03
C TYR A 51 -2.03 3.42 -14.40
N GLY A 52 -1.28 4.54 -14.44
CA GLY A 52 -0.73 5.07 -15.68
C GLY A 52 0.20 4.07 -16.39
N ALA A 53 1.11 3.47 -15.63
CA ALA A 53 2.03 2.45 -16.15
C ALA A 53 1.29 1.21 -16.68
N LEU A 54 0.26 0.76 -15.97
CA LEU A 54 -0.55 -0.37 -16.36
C LEU A 54 -1.34 -0.09 -17.65
N SER A 55 -1.94 1.09 -17.78
CA SER A 55 -2.65 1.49 -19.01
C SER A 55 -1.73 1.44 -20.21
N ILE A 56 -0.48 1.91 -20.07
CA ILE A 56 0.55 1.82 -21.10
C ILE A 56 0.92 0.35 -21.37
N ALA A 57 1.10 -0.47 -20.33
CA ALA A 57 1.44 -1.88 -20.49
C ALA A 57 0.40 -2.64 -21.31
N ILE A 58 -0.88 -2.45 -20.99
CA ILE A 58 -1.99 -3.08 -21.70
C ILE A 58 -2.04 -2.58 -23.17
N ALA A 59 -1.88 -1.27 -23.38
CA ALA A 59 -1.86 -0.69 -24.73
C ALA A 59 -0.72 -1.26 -25.59
N CYS A 60 0.43 -1.56 -24.99
CA CYS A 60 1.59 -2.15 -25.64
C CYS A 60 1.58 -3.68 -25.70
N GLY A 61 0.59 -4.35 -25.09
CA GLY A 61 0.56 -5.82 -25.00
C GLY A 61 1.63 -6.43 -24.09
N ILE A 62 2.15 -5.66 -23.12
CA ILE A 62 3.17 -6.08 -22.15
C ILE A 62 2.48 -6.55 -20.87
N ALA A 63 3.11 -7.51 -20.18
CA ALA A 63 2.61 -7.95 -18.87
C ALA A 63 2.52 -6.78 -17.88
N PRO A 64 1.34 -6.53 -17.27
CA PRO A 64 1.08 -5.34 -16.45
C PRO A 64 2.08 -5.11 -15.32
N LEU A 65 2.40 -6.14 -14.53
CA LEU A 65 3.36 -6.05 -13.43
C LEU A 65 4.79 -5.78 -13.89
N ALA A 66 5.17 -6.34 -15.05
CA ALA A 66 6.53 -6.19 -15.57
C ALA A 66 6.88 -4.73 -15.90
N LEU A 67 5.90 -3.93 -16.31
CA LEU A 67 6.08 -2.49 -16.57
C LEU A 67 5.79 -1.65 -15.33
N SER A 68 4.73 -1.96 -14.57
CA SER A 68 4.31 -1.12 -13.43
C SER A 68 5.34 -1.10 -12.32
N ILE A 69 5.96 -2.23 -11.96
CA ILE A 69 6.96 -2.28 -10.89
C ILE A 69 8.13 -1.33 -11.14
N PRO A 70 8.87 -1.41 -12.28
CA PRO A 70 10.00 -0.50 -12.51
C PRO A 70 9.58 0.96 -12.64
N VAL A 71 8.45 1.25 -13.28
CA VAL A 71 7.96 2.63 -13.43
C VAL A 71 7.62 3.25 -12.07
N VAL A 72 6.93 2.53 -11.20
CA VAL A 72 6.58 3.04 -9.87
C VAL A 72 7.82 3.17 -8.96
N ILE A 73 8.80 2.27 -9.07
CA ILE A 73 10.08 2.41 -8.37
C ILE A 73 10.81 3.69 -8.80
N VAL A 74 10.89 3.95 -10.10
CA VAL A 74 11.50 5.18 -10.64
C VAL A 74 10.73 6.41 -10.15
N ALA A 75 9.40 6.40 -10.18
CA ALA A 75 8.58 7.48 -9.69
C ALA A 75 8.77 7.74 -8.19
N ALA A 76 8.83 6.69 -7.37
CA ALA A 76 9.10 6.79 -5.93
C ALA A 76 10.49 7.39 -5.65
N PHE A 77 11.50 7.01 -6.43
CA PHE A 77 12.84 7.59 -6.35
C PHE A 77 12.86 9.07 -6.72
N PHE A 78 12.17 9.46 -7.80
CA PHE A 78 12.04 10.87 -8.19
C PHE A 78 11.34 11.69 -7.11
N LEU A 79 10.24 11.18 -6.58
CA LEU A 79 9.48 11.83 -5.50
C LEU A 79 10.36 12.06 -4.27
N LEU A 80 11.13 11.06 -3.87
CA LEU A 80 12.06 11.18 -2.75
C LEU A 80 13.11 12.27 -3.03
N ARG A 81 13.71 12.30 -4.23
CA ARG A 81 14.70 13.30 -4.60
C ARG A 81 14.16 14.72 -4.65
N MET A 82 12.94 14.90 -5.17
CA MET A 82 12.30 16.22 -5.22
C MET A 82 12.05 16.78 -3.81
N THR A 83 11.67 15.93 -2.87
CA THR A 83 11.42 16.33 -1.49
C THR A 83 12.71 16.51 -0.67
N GLU A 84 13.70 15.62 -0.79
CA GLU A 84 14.99 15.75 -0.11
C GLU A 84 15.78 17.01 -0.55
N ASN A 85 15.69 17.37 -1.81
CA ASN A 85 16.35 18.57 -2.35
C ASN A 85 15.58 19.88 -2.03
N GLY A 86 14.45 19.80 -1.32
CA GLY A 86 13.65 20.98 -0.95
C GLY A 86 12.96 21.68 -2.13
N LEU A 87 12.90 21.05 -3.32
CA LEU A 87 12.27 21.61 -4.51
C LEU A 87 10.76 21.79 -4.32
N MET A 88 10.13 20.83 -3.63
CA MET A 88 8.69 20.85 -3.33
C MET A 88 8.43 20.19 -1.96
N LYS A 89 7.36 20.61 -1.29
CA LYS A 89 6.85 19.87 -0.13
C LYS A 89 6.32 18.50 -0.57
N SER A 90 6.44 17.48 0.29
CA SER A 90 6.07 16.09 -0.04
C SER A 90 4.66 15.96 -0.62
N ASP A 91 3.67 16.59 0.00
CA ASP A 91 2.27 16.51 -0.46
C ASP A 91 2.06 17.15 -1.84
N ALA A 92 2.72 18.29 -2.12
CA ALA A 92 2.64 18.94 -3.42
C ALA A 92 3.30 18.11 -4.53
N ALA A 93 4.45 17.49 -4.24
CA ALA A 93 5.13 16.60 -5.18
C ALA A 93 4.30 15.35 -5.48
N ILE A 94 3.70 14.75 -4.44
CA ILE A 94 2.80 13.60 -4.57
C ILE A 94 1.58 13.98 -5.42
N ALA A 95 0.92 15.10 -5.12
CA ALA A 95 -0.28 15.56 -5.83
C ALA A 95 0.01 15.83 -7.32
N ALA A 96 1.11 16.51 -7.63
CA ALA A 96 1.50 16.79 -9.03
C ALA A 96 1.77 15.50 -9.82
N MET A 97 2.50 14.56 -9.22
CA MET A 97 2.82 13.27 -9.84
C MET A 97 1.56 12.42 -10.03
N SER A 98 0.70 12.37 -9.01
CA SER A 98 -0.58 11.66 -9.02
C SER A 98 -1.49 12.15 -10.15
N ALA A 99 -1.72 13.47 -10.23
CA ALA A 99 -2.57 14.08 -11.26
C ALA A 99 -2.03 13.83 -12.67
N SER A 100 -0.71 13.97 -12.86
CA SER A 100 -0.08 13.75 -14.16
C SER A 100 -0.18 12.28 -14.60
N ALA A 101 0.10 11.36 -13.70
CA ALA A 101 0.04 9.92 -13.98
C ALA A 101 -1.37 9.44 -14.28
N LEU A 102 -2.36 9.93 -13.50
CA LEU A 102 -3.76 9.63 -13.74
C LEU A 102 -4.22 10.16 -15.11
N ALA A 103 -3.85 11.39 -15.45
CA ALA A 103 -4.17 11.98 -16.75
C ALA A 103 -3.59 11.17 -17.91
N ILE A 104 -2.32 10.73 -17.80
CA ILE A 104 -1.68 9.87 -18.79
C ILE A 104 -2.44 8.54 -18.92
N GLY A 105 -2.75 7.89 -17.79
CA GLY A 105 -3.46 6.61 -17.78
C GLY A 105 -4.82 6.69 -18.44
N VAL A 106 -5.62 7.70 -18.08
CA VAL A 106 -6.95 7.94 -18.67
C VAL A 106 -6.85 8.26 -20.17
N SER A 107 -5.88 9.09 -20.58
CA SER A 107 -5.67 9.44 -21.98
C SER A 107 -5.30 8.21 -22.81
N VAL A 108 -4.38 7.38 -22.35
CA VAL A 108 -3.98 6.14 -23.03
C VAL A 108 -5.17 5.18 -23.14
N THR A 109 -5.91 4.98 -22.06
CA THR A 109 -7.12 4.12 -22.07
C THR A 109 -8.16 4.64 -23.04
N SER A 110 -8.39 5.95 -23.10
CA SER A 110 -9.36 6.58 -24.01
C SER A 110 -8.96 6.49 -25.48
N LEU A 111 -7.66 6.56 -25.79
CA LEU A 111 -7.13 6.50 -27.16
C LEU A 111 -7.06 5.06 -27.70
N THR A 112 -7.02 4.07 -26.83
CA THR A 112 -6.83 2.68 -27.24
C THR A 112 -8.20 2.01 -27.43
N THR A 113 -8.58 1.84 -28.69
CA THR A 113 -9.84 1.16 -29.07
C THR A 113 -9.84 -0.30 -28.57
N GLY A 114 -10.91 -0.70 -27.89
CA GLY A 114 -11.06 -2.07 -27.34
C GLY A 114 -10.53 -2.28 -25.94
N MET A 115 -9.94 -1.29 -25.29
CA MET A 115 -9.65 -1.35 -23.85
C MET A 115 -10.95 -1.19 -23.05
N THR A 116 -11.38 -2.27 -22.43
CA THR A 116 -12.51 -2.27 -21.48
C THR A 116 -12.05 -2.01 -20.06
N THR A 117 -10.85 -1.46 -19.89
CA THR A 117 -10.27 -1.23 -18.58
C THR A 117 -11.02 -0.12 -17.85
N ASP A 118 -11.90 -0.52 -16.98
CA ASP A 118 -12.69 0.40 -16.18
C ASP A 118 -11.79 0.96 -15.05
N VAL A 119 -11.68 2.29 -14.98
CA VAL A 119 -10.97 2.99 -13.90
C VAL A 119 -11.54 2.59 -12.54
N CYS A 120 -12.84 2.33 -12.45
CA CYS A 120 -13.46 1.86 -11.22
C CYS A 120 -12.91 0.50 -10.78
N SER A 121 -12.68 -0.43 -11.71
CA SER A 121 -12.09 -1.74 -11.38
C SER A 121 -10.68 -1.60 -10.79
N TYR A 122 -9.94 -0.56 -11.18
CA TYR A 122 -8.64 -0.25 -10.59
C TYR A 122 -8.71 0.36 -9.20
N MET A 123 -9.70 1.22 -8.96
CA MET A 123 -9.87 1.85 -7.65
C MET A 123 -10.28 0.82 -6.58
N PHE A 124 -11.10 -0.16 -6.97
CA PHE A 124 -11.66 -1.14 -6.03
C PHE A 124 -10.95 -2.50 -6.05
N GLY A 125 -10.09 -2.74 -7.02
CA GLY A 125 -9.37 -3.99 -7.23
C GLY A 125 -10.24 -5.10 -7.83
N SER A 126 -9.57 -6.10 -8.39
CA SER A 126 -10.23 -7.30 -8.91
C SER A 126 -9.44 -8.54 -8.52
N ILE A 127 -9.90 -9.20 -7.48
CA ILE A 127 -9.33 -10.47 -6.99
C ILE A 127 -9.37 -11.56 -8.08
N LEU A 128 -10.39 -11.49 -8.95
CA LEU A 128 -10.60 -12.47 -10.03
C LEU A 128 -9.62 -12.31 -11.20
N ALA A 129 -8.97 -11.16 -11.34
CA ALA A 129 -8.07 -10.87 -12.46
C ALA A 129 -6.65 -11.45 -12.28
N MET A 130 -6.33 -12.07 -11.14
CA MET A 130 -4.99 -12.58 -10.87
C MET A 130 -4.72 -13.93 -11.51
N THR A 131 -3.60 -14.01 -12.21
CA THR A 131 -3.04 -15.28 -12.66
C THR A 131 -2.28 -15.98 -11.51
N SER A 132 -2.05 -17.30 -11.65
CA SER A 132 -1.25 -18.02 -10.67
C SER A 132 0.19 -17.50 -10.60
N ALA A 133 0.74 -17.00 -11.71
CA ALA A 133 2.07 -16.39 -11.75
C ALA A 133 2.14 -15.10 -10.93
N ASP A 134 1.10 -14.26 -11.02
CA ASP A 134 1.02 -13.03 -10.24
C ASP A 134 0.96 -13.31 -8.73
N VAL A 135 0.27 -14.39 -8.33
CA VAL A 135 0.22 -14.83 -6.92
C VAL A 135 1.61 -15.20 -6.40
N TYR A 136 2.34 -16.06 -7.13
CA TYR A 136 3.70 -16.46 -6.72
C TYR A 136 4.65 -15.27 -6.66
N LEU A 137 4.58 -14.38 -7.65
CA LEU A 137 5.39 -13.16 -7.68
C LEU A 137 5.05 -12.25 -6.50
N SER A 138 3.76 -12.06 -6.21
CA SER A 138 3.30 -11.23 -5.09
C SER A 138 3.73 -11.79 -3.74
N VAL A 139 3.60 -13.09 -3.52
CA VAL A 139 4.06 -13.76 -2.29
C VAL A 139 5.58 -13.62 -2.15
N GLY A 140 6.33 -13.91 -3.21
CA GLY A 140 7.80 -13.82 -3.18
C GLY A 140 8.28 -12.41 -2.86
N LEU A 141 7.74 -11.39 -3.56
CA LEU A 141 8.10 -9.99 -3.31
C LEU A 141 7.66 -9.50 -1.91
N SER A 142 6.47 -9.88 -1.45
CA SER A 142 6.01 -9.52 -0.10
C SER A 142 6.90 -10.12 0.99
N VAL A 143 7.33 -11.36 0.83
CA VAL A 143 8.28 -12.00 1.75
C VAL A 143 9.62 -11.27 1.76
N ILE A 144 10.14 -10.88 0.59
CA ILE A 144 11.37 -10.08 0.49
C ILE A 144 11.22 -8.73 1.20
N VAL A 145 10.10 -8.03 0.99
CA VAL A 145 9.79 -6.75 1.68
C VAL A 145 9.80 -6.93 3.19
N LEU A 146 9.11 -7.96 3.70
CA LEU A 146 9.05 -8.26 5.14
C LEU A 146 10.42 -8.58 5.71
N LEU A 147 11.20 -9.43 5.04
CA LEU A 147 12.54 -9.80 5.48
C LEU A 147 13.47 -8.57 5.52
N LEU A 148 13.47 -7.75 4.47
CA LEU A 148 14.28 -6.52 4.42
C LEU A 148 13.87 -5.53 5.51
N PHE A 149 12.56 -5.36 5.75
CA PHE A 149 12.07 -4.51 6.83
C PHE A 149 12.54 -5.00 8.20
N ILE A 150 12.45 -6.30 8.48
CA ILE A 150 12.87 -6.91 9.75
C ILE A 150 14.39 -6.79 9.94
N PHE A 151 15.19 -7.15 8.93
CA PHE A 151 16.65 -7.06 9.00
C PHE A 151 17.15 -5.62 9.17
N CYS A 152 16.51 -4.67 8.49
CA CYS A 152 16.89 -3.25 8.54
C CYS A 152 16.12 -2.45 9.60
N TYR A 153 15.35 -3.11 10.47
CA TYR A 153 14.46 -2.48 11.44
C TYR A 153 15.13 -1.36 12.26
N HIS A 154 16.32 -1.61 12.83
CA HIS A 154 17.03 -0.62 13.65
C HIS A 154 17.43 0.62 12.86
N SER A 155 17.93 0.42 11.65
CA SER A 155 18.33 1.53 10.77
C SER A 155 17.11 2.31 10.25
N ILE A 156 16.03 1.62 9.91
CA ILE A 156 14.75 2.24 9.52
C ILE A 156 14.22 3.09 10.68
N PHE A 157 14.22 2.55 11.90
CA PHE A 157 13.82 3.29 13.10
C PHE A 157 14.62 4.57 13.26
N THR A 158 15.96 4.48 13.27
CA THR A 158 16.85 5.63 13.47
C THR A 158 16.65 6.69 12.40
N VAL A 159 16.58 6.30 11.12
CA VAL A 159 16.37 7.21 9.98
C VAL A 159 14.97 7.82 9.97
N THR A 160 13.98 7.12 10.54
CA THR A 160 12.60 7.62 10.60
C THR A 160 12.44 8.71 11.66
N PHE A 161 13.11 8.57 12.81
CA PHE A 161 12.96 9.52 13.92
C PHE A 161 13.89 10.73 13.84
N ASP A 162 15.17 10.50 13.54
CA ASP A 162 16.17 11.58 13.49
C ASP A 162 17.25 11.27 12.45
N GLU A 163 17.10 11.90 11.28
CA GLU A 163 18.09 11.77 10.21
C GLU A 163 19.44 12.39 10.55
N SER A 164 19.47 13.45 11.39
CA SER A 164 20.70 14.12 11.81
C SER A 164 21.50 13.21 12.73
N PHE A 165 20.84 12.59 13.68
CA PHE A 165 21.45 11.59 14.57
C PHE A 165 21.90 10.36 13.79
N ALA A 166 21.08 9.85 12.85
CA ALA A 166 21.45 8.73 12.00
C ALA A 166 22.72 9.00 11.19
N ARG A 167 22.86 10.20 10.63
CA ARG A 167 24.09 10.63 9.93
C ARG A 167 25.29 10.71 10.87
N ALA A 168 25.11 11.26 12.06
CA ALA A 168 26.17 11.38 13.06
C ALA A 168 26.68 10.02 13.54
N THR A 169 25.83 9.00 13.61
CA THR A 169 26.17 7.61 13.97
C THR A 169 26.69 6.77 12.81
N GLY A 170 26.88 7.36 11.62
CA GLY A 170 27.42 6.68 10.44
C GLY A 170 26.42 5.90 9.61
N VAL A 171 25.12 6.02 9.91
CA VAL A 171 24.06 5.37 9.10
C VAL A 171 23.90 6.12 7.78
N LYS A 172 23.90 5.39 6.67
CA LYS A 172 23.70 5.95 5.31
C LYS A 172 22.23 6.30 5.08
N VAL A 173 21.79 7.47 5.56
CA VAL A 173 20.38 7.93 5.51
C VAL A 173 19.77 7.83 4.12
N SER A 174 20.47 8.33 3.07
CA SER A 174 19.97 8.30 1.69
C SER A 174 19.72 6.87 1.19
N PHE A 175 20.55 5.89 1.60
CA PHE A 175 20.34 4.49 1.24
C PHE A 175 19.06 3.92 1.86
N TYR A 176 18.84 4.16 3.16
CA TYR A 176 17.64 3.65 3.86
C TYR A 176 16.37 4.36 3.41
N ASN A 177 16.42 5.66 3.12
CA ASN A 177 15.29 6.40 2.54
C ASN A 177 14.91 5.83 1.16
N THR A 178 15.91 5.61 0.30
CA THR A 178 15.69 4.98 -1.02
C THR A 178 15.15 3.57 -0.88
N MET A 179 15.66 2.78 0.07
CA MET A 179 15.17 1.43 0.34
C MET A 179 13.70 1.46 0.78
N ILE A 180 13.31 2.32 1.73
CA ILE A 180 11.90 2.47 2.15
C ILE A 180 11.03 2.84 0.95
N ALA A 181 11.47 3.78 0.10
CA ALA A 181 10.73 4.19 -1.08
C ALA A 181 10.52 3.03 -2.07
N ILE A 182 11.55 2.22 -2.32
CA ILE A 182 11.47 1.04 -3.21
C ILE A 182 10.54 -0.02 -2.62
N LEU A 183 10.69 -0.35 -1.33
CA LEU A 183 9.83 -1.33 -0.67
C LEU A 183 8.36 -0.88 -0.69
N THR A 184 8.13 0.41 -0.49
CA THR A 184 6.78 1.01 -0.57
C THR A 184 6.23 0.92 -1.99
N ALA A 185 7.02 1.28 -3.00
CA ALA A 185 6.62 1.20 -4.41
C ALA A 185 6.19 -0.22 -4.80
N VAL A 186 7.00 -1.22 -4.45
CA VAL A 186 6.69 -2.63 -4.69
C VAL A 186 5.40 -3.04 -3.98
N THR A 187 5.25 -2.71 -2.70
CA THR A 187 4.06 -3.05 -1.91
C THR A 187 2.79 -2.42 -2.50
N ILE A 188 2.87 -1.16 -2.95
CA ILE A 188 1.74 -0.45 -3.55
C ILE A 188 1.34 -1.08 -4.88
N VAL A 189 2.29 -1.41 -5.76
CA VAL A 189 1.98 -2.06 -7.05
C VAL A 189 1.29 -3.40 -6.84
N LEU A 190 1.82 -4.23 -5.94
CA LEU A 190 1.24 -5.52 -5.62
C LEU A 190 -0.16 -5.39 -5.02
N GLY A 191 -0.31 -4.49 -4.06
CA GLY A 191 -1.60 -4.25 -3.41
C GLY A 191 -2.64 -3.65 -4.34
N MET A 192 -2.25 -2.71 -5.19
CA MET A 192 -3.18 -2.05 -6.11
C MET A 192 -3.78 -3.03 -7.12
N GLN A 193 -2.99 -3.92 -7.67
CA GLN A 193 -3.48 -4.90 -8.66
C GLN A 193 -4.55 -5.82 -8.09
N MET A 194 -4.42 -6.22 -6.82
CA MET A 194 -5.35 -7.15 -6.18
C MET A 194 -6.51 -6.48 -5.48
N MET A 195 -6.20 -5.44 -4.73
CA MET A 195 -7.10 -4.86 -3.73
C MET A 195 -7.61 -3.49 -4.14
N GLY A 196 -7.00 -2.89 -5.17
CA GLY A 196 -7.30 -1.54 -5.63
C GLY A 196 -6.53 -0.43 -4.91
N ALA A 197 -6.48 0.73 -5.56
CA ALA A 197 -5.77 1.91 -5.08
C ALA A 197 -6.31 2.39 -3.72
N MET A 198 -7.63 2.40 -3.56
CA MET A 198 -8.30 2.87 -2.35
C MET A 198 -7.90 2.05 -1.12
N LEU A 199 -7.84 0.72 -1.24
CA LEU A 199 -7.53 -0.15 -0.11
C LEU A 199 -6.05 -0.06 0.27
N ILE A 200 -5.14 -0.08 -0.71
CA ILE A 200 -3.71 -0.06 -0.39
C ILE A 200 -3.31 1.25 0.30
N SER A 201 -3.85 2.39 -0.15
CA SER A 201 -3.62 3.69 0.50
C SER A 201 -4.13 3.70 1.94
N SER A 202 -5.31 3.13 2.16
CA SER A 202 -5.91 3.03 3.49
C SER A 202 -5.13 2.10 4.43
N LEU A 203 -4.60 0.97 3.92
CA LEU A 203 -3.77 0.04 4.69
C LEU A 203 -2.42 0.64 5.11
N VAL A 204 -1.88 1.57 4.34
CA VAL A 204 -0.66 2.29 4.71
C VAL A 204 -0.94 3.29 5.84
N ILE A 205 -2.09 3.99 5.81
CA ILE A 205 -2.35 5.14 6.69
C ILE A 205 -3.08 4.72 7.98
N PHE A 206 -4.26 4.09 7.89
CA PHE A 206 -5.12 3.88 9.05
C PHE A 206 -4.52 3.02 10.15
N PRO A 207 -3.91 1.84 9.87
CA PRO A 207 -3.32 1.03 10.92
C PRO A 207 -2.19 1.76 11.65
N ALA A 208 -1.37 2.52 10.91
CA ALA A 208 -0.28 3.29 11.48
C ALA A 208 -0.80 4.41 12.41
N LEU A 209 -1.75 5.24 11.93
CA LEU A 209 -2.33 6.33 12.71
C LEU A 209 -3.05 5.83 13.96
N THR A 210 -3.85 4.76 13.85
CA THR A 210 -4.56 4.16 14.98
C THR A 210 -3.59 3.64 16.02
N SER A 211 -2.55 2.92 15.59
CA SER A 211 -1.53 2.36 16.48
C SER A 211 -0.70 3.44 17.20
N MET A 212 -0.39 4.54 16.52
CA MET A 212 0.34 5.68 17.11
C MET A 212 -0.47 6.40 18.21
N ARG A 213 -1.78 6.33 18.17
CA ARG A 213 -2.63 6.90 19.25
C ARG A 213 -2.64 6.05 20.51
N ILE A 214 -2.48 4.73 20.36
CA ILE A 214 -2.54 3.78 21.49
C ILE A 214 -1.15 3.62 22.14
N TRP A 215 -0.13 3.51 21.32
CA TRP A 215 1.22 3.14 21.75
C TRP A 215 2.23 4.26 21.55
N LYS A 216 3.13 4.43 22.55
CA LYS A 216 4.19 5.46 22.52
C LYS A 216 5.55 4.92 22.03
N SER A 217 5.72 3.60 21.93
CA SER A 217 7.00 3.01 21.49
C SER A 217 6.88 2.56 20.04
N PHE A 218 7.91 2.85 19.22
CA PHE A 218 7.93 2.49 17.80
C PHE A 218 7.71 0.99 17.57
N LYS A 219 8.33 0.13 18.39
CA LYS A 219 8.17 -1.32 18.30
C LYS A 219 6.71 -1.75 18.49
N SER A 220 6.05 -1.20 19.52
CA SER A 220 4.64 -1.51 19.80
C SER A 220 3.72 -0.98 18.69
N VAL A 221 4.01 0.22 18.17
CA VAL A 221 3.26 0.80 17.04
C VAL A 221 3.37 -0.08 15.81
N VAL A 222 4.57 -0.52 15.44
CA VAL A 222 4.80 -1.38 14.27
C VAL A 222 4.08 -2.72 14.41
N ILE A 223 4.20 -3.38 15.56
CA ILE A 223 3.54 -4.67 15.79
C ILE A 223 2.03 -4.52 15.80
N SER A 224 1.48 -3.55 16.53
CA SER A 224 0.02 -3.34 16.60
C SER A 224 -0.56 -2.91 15.26
N SER A 225 0.14 -2.09 14.48
CA SER A 225 -0.26 -1.71 13.13
C SER A 225 -0.38 -2.93 12.20
N GLY A 226 0.60 -3.84 12.25
CA GLY A 226 0.55 -5.08 11.48
C GLY A 226 -0.62 -5.99 11.88
N ILE A 227 -0.83 -6.19 13.19
CA ILE A 227 -1.95 -7.00 13.70
C ILE A 227 -3.29 -6.39 13.30
N LEU A 228 -3.45 -5.07 13.48
CA LEU A 228 -4.67 -4.34 13.15
C LEU A 228 -4.98 -4.46 11.64
N ALA A 229 -3.99 -4.27 10.78
CA ALA A 229 -4.16 -4.39 9.33
C ALA A 229 -4.66 -5.77 8.91
N VAL A 230 -4.04 -6.83 9.45
CA VAL A 230 -4.44 -8.22 9.14
C VAL A 230 -5.85 -8.52 9.64
N ILE A 231 -6.20 -8.12 10.86
CA ILE A 231 -7.54 -8.33 11.41
C ILE A 231 -8.59 -7.59 10.59
N CYS A 232 -8.37 -6.30 10.29
CA CYS A 232 -9.30 -5.50 9.49
C CYS A 232 -9.45 -6.06 8.08
N PHE A 233 -8.37 -6.53 7.47
CA PHE A 233 -8.40 -7.18 6.17
C PHE A 233 -9.25 -8.45 6.21
N CYS A 234 -9.03 -9.33 7.17
CA CYS A 234 -9.80 -10.56 7.30
C CYS A 234 -11.30 -10.30 7.53
N ILE A 235 -11.64 -9.36 8.43
CA ILE A 235 -13.04 -8.98 8.69
C ILE A 235 -13.67 -8.38 7.44
N GLY A 236 -12.99 -7.44 6.77
CA GLY A 236 -13.50 -6.79 5.57
C GLY A 236 -13.73 -7.77 4.42
N MET A 237 -12.86 -8.77 4.25
CA MET A 237 -13.03 -9.84 3.27
C MET A 237 -14.25 -10.73 3.56
N ILE A 238 -14.50 -11.07 4.83
CA ILE A 238 -15.68 -11.83 5.26
C ILE A 238 -16.96 -11.02 4.99
N VAL A 239 -16.95 -9.73 5.34
CA VAL A 239 -18.07 -8.82 5.09
C VAL A 239 -18.35 -8.70 3.59
N SER A 240 -17.30 -8.53 2.78
CA SER A 240 -17.39 -8.47 1.32
C SER A 240 -18.05 -9.73 0.73
N TYR A 241 -17.64 -10.90 1.20
CA TYR A 241 -18.20 -12.16 0.74
C TYR A 241 -19.68 -12.30 1.12
N GLN A 242 -20.05 -11.90 2.35
CA GLN A 242 -21.43 -12.04 2.85
C GLN A 242 -22.42 -11.10 2.18
N PHE A 243 -21.98 -9.86 1.90
CA PHE A 243 -22.86 -8.82 1.34
C PHE A 243 -22.65 -8.59 -0.17
N SER A 244 -21.81 -9.40 -0.81
CA SER A 244 -21.46 -9.25 -2.24
C SER A 244 -20.99 -7.84 -2.61
N THR A 245 -20.23 -7.19 -1.70
CA THR A 245 -19.69 -5.85 -1.87
C THR A 245 -18.25 -5.89 -2.38
N PRO A 246 -17.73 -4.83 -3.02
CA PRO A 246 -16.33 -4.78 -3.43
C PRO A 246 -15.39 -4.95 -2.23
N ALA A 247 -14.43 -5.89 -2.33
CA ALA A 247 -13.56 -6.27 -1.21
C ALA A 247 -12.75 -5.08 -0.68
N GLY A 248 -12.21 -4.25 -1.57
CA GLY A 248 -11.45 -3.05 -1.20
C GLY A 248 -12.28 -2.09 -0.35
N ALA A 249 -13.49 -1.76 -0.78
CA ALA A 249 -14.38 -0.85 -0.06
C ALA A 249 -14.78 -1.41 1.32
N SER A 250 -15.09 -2.70 1.42
CA SER A 250 -15.47 -3.34 2.68
C SER A 250 -14.35 -3.29 3.71
N VAL A 251 -13.10 -3.56 3.31
CA VAL A 251 -11.94 -3.48 4.21
C VAL A 251 -11.67 -2.05 4.64
N VAL A 252 -11.79 -1.07 3.73
CA VAL A 252 -11.61 0.36 4.07
C VAL A 252 -12.67 0.81 5.07
N LEU A 253 -13.92 0.39 4.92
CA LEU A 253 -14.98 0.70 5.90
C LEU A 253 -14.65 0.15 7.29
N VAL A 254 -14.17 -1.09 7.38
CA VAL A 254 -13.74 -1.68 8.66
C VAL A 254 -12.58 -0.90 9.28
N LEU A 255 -11.56 -0.55 8.48
CA LEU A 255 -10.43 0.27 8.93
C LEU A 255 -10.87 1.64 9.42
N SER A 256 -11.76 2.30 8.67
CA SER A 256 -12.30 3.62 9.02
C SER A 256 -13.11 3.59 10.30
N LEU A 257 -13.97 2.59 10.49
CA LEU A 257 -14.77 2.44 11.71
C LEU A 257 -13.89 2.28 12.95
N ILE A 258 -12.82 1.48 12.88
CA ILE A 258 -11.89 1.30 13.99
C ILE A 258 -11.14 2.62 14.27
N HIS A 259 -10.68 3.31 13.23
CA HIS A 259 -9.99 4.59 13.39
C HIS A 259 -10.90 5.68 14.01
N ILE A 260 -12.18 5.73 13.64
CA ILE A 260 -13.15 6.72 14.16
C ILE A 260 -13.57 6.37 15.59
N SER A 261 -13.70 5.09 15.95
CA SER A 261 -14.13 4.68 17.28
C SER A 261 -13.09 4.91 18.39
N GLU A 262 -11.81 5.03 18.04
CA GLU A 262 -10.70 5.27 18.97
C GLU A 262 -10.71 6.67 19.63
N PRO A 263 -10.97 7.80 18.94
CA PRO A 263 -10.99 9.12 19.56
C PRO A 263 -12.08 9.32 20.61
N THR A 264 -13.19 8.59 20.50
CA THR A 264 -14.30 8.69 21.44
C THR A 264 -13.97 8.10 22.81
N ARG A 265 -13.05 7.14 22.89
CA ARG A 265 -12.57 6.57 24.17
C ARG A 265 -11.67 7.51 24.96
N LEU A 266 -10.85 8.34 24.30
CA LEU A 266 -9.94 9.28 24.98
C LEU A 266 -10.65 10.56 25.41
N GLY A 267 -11.73 10.98 24.75
CA GLY A 267 -12.55 12.12 25.12
C GLY A 267 -13.49 11.89 26.31
N MET A 268 -13.66 10.63 26.73
CA MET A 268 -14.50 10.26 27.90
C MET A 268 -13.72 10.12 29.22
N ILE A 269 -12.39 10.37 29.21
CA ILE A 269 -11.50 10.21 30.37
C ILE A 269 -10.92 11.58 30.83
N SER A 270 -11.33 12.69 30.19
CA SER A 270 -10.96 14.04 30.61
C SER A 270 -12.06 14.73 31.41
#